data_f06d4394042fde7d3e7f688e8843e0e6
#
_entry.id   f06d4394042fde7d3e7f688e8843e0e6
#
_cell.length_a   1.000
_cell.length_b   1.000
_cell.length_c   1.000
_cell.angle_alpha   90.00
_cell.angle_beta   90.00
_cell.angle_gamma   90.00
#
_symmetry.space_group_name_H-M   'P 1'
#
loop_
_entity.id
_entity.type
_entity.pdbx_description
1 polymer ?
#
loop_
_entity_poly.entity_id
_entity_poly.type
_entity_poly.pdbx_seq_one_letter_code
_entity_poly.pdbx_strand_id
1 'polypeptide(L)'
;MIPPQTRLTSLLALLTALAACNAPERPSAPPPASGPVKSPASASALSPAPAPVNVPVPVPALPPASAPPSPLSPPHRYLLAAIGDSLTDPRSHGGGYLEYLKTRCPTLEIDNFGKGATMVNQMRRSFDEQVAASPKRYTHLVIFGGVNDLYSDLTAFRTPAKIEADLGYMYAWGKAHDVRVIALTVAPWGGFKRYFNASRAEATRSVNAWIRERPGKGEVDRVVDAYALLSCGDPESLCERFTMPYKDGIHFGPEGQELLGQALFREAFSDCE
;
A
#
# COMPACT_ATOMS: atom_id res chain seq x y z
N MET A 1 52.55 -35.34 22.56
CA MET A 1 52.49 -36.39 21.52
C MET A 1 51.06 -36.43 21.01
N ILE A 2 50.83 -35.89 19.84
CA ILE A 2 49.52 -35.86 19.16
C ILE A 2 49.76 -36.43 17.77
N PRO A 3 49.03 -37.47 17.32
CA PRO A 3 49.20 -38.00 15.98
C PRO A 3 48.41 -37.20 14.93
N PRO A 4 48.84 -37.20 13.67
CA PRO A 4 48.21 -36.45 12.59
C PRO A 4 47.05 -37.24 11.97
N GLN A 5 45.96 -36.58 11.66
CA GLN A 5 44.86 -37.16 10.89
C GLN A 5 44.89 -36.71 9.43
N THR A 6 44.80 -37.71 8.62
CA THR A 6 44.90 -37.81 7.18
C THR A 6 43.75 -37.11 6.45
N ARG A 7 44.11 -36.42 5.39
CA ARG A 7 43.18 -35.87 4.36
C ARG A 7 42.62 -37.01 3.50
N LEU A 8 41.34 -37.00 3.25
CA LEU A 8 40.71 -37.75 2.16
C LEU A 8 40.05 -36.76 1.19
N THR A 9 40.70 -36.66 0.06
CA THR A 9 40.17 -36.04 -1.18
C THR A 9 39.20 -37.01 -1.84
N SER A 10 38.02 -36.56 -2.21
CA SER A 10 37.16 -37.22 -3.20
C SER A 10 36.70 -36.24 -4.24
N LEU A 11 37.37 -36.33 -5.37
CA LEU A 11 36.96 -35.82 -6.66
C LEU A 11 35.82 -36.71 -7.18
N LEU A 12 34.68 -36.17 -7.55
CA LEU A 12 33.77 -36.84 -8.48
C LEU A 12 33.25 -35.82 -9.48
N ALA A 13 33.79 -35.89 -10.68
CA ALA A 13 33.32 -35.26 -11.87
C ALA A 13 32.19 -36.11 -12.46
N LEU A 14 31.10 -35.47 -12.86
CA LEU A 14 30.19 -36.09 -13.85
C LEU A 14 29.72 -35.04 -14.86
N LEU A 15 30.15 -35.24 -16.09
CA LEU A 15 29.70 -34.64 -17.33
C LEU A 15 28.33 -35.21 -17.75
N THR A 16 27.74 -34.51 -18.71
CA THR A 16 26.66 -34.84 -19.68
C THR A 16 25.33 -34.20 -19.32
N ALA A 17 24.50 -33.61 -20.22
CA ALA A 17 24.57 -33.49 -21.67
C ALA A 17 23.66 -32.31 -22.10
N LEU A 18 24.07 -31.62 -23.17
CA LEU A 18 23.21 -30.71 -23.94
C LEU A 18 22.11 -31.51 -24.64
N ALA A 19 20.88 -31.05 -24.54
CA ALA A 19 19.85 -31.34 -25.52
C ALA A 19 19.11 -30.04 -25.81
N ALA A 20 19.42 -29.46 -26.95
CA ALA A 20 18.67 -28.37 -27.58
C ALA A 20 17.40 -28.97 -28.17
N CYS A 21 16.23 -28.46 -27.77
CA CYS A 21 15.00 -28.65 -28.51
C CYS A 21 14.57 -27.31 -29.08
N ASN A 22 14.82 -27.13 -30.37
CA ASN A 22 14.19 -26.12 -31.22
C ASN A 22 12.70 -26.46 -31.37
N ALA A 23 11.83 -25.56 -30.95
CA ALA A 23 10.43 -25.57 -31.32
C ALA A 23 10.19 -24.46 -32.37
N PRO A 24 9.42 -24.70 -33.43
CA PRO A 24 9.21 -23.73 -34.49
C PRO A 24 8.17 -22.66 -34.07
N GLU A 25 8.50 -21.41 -34.40
CA GLU A 25 7.60 -20.26 -34.27
C GLU A 25 6.33 -20.45 -35.15
N ARG A 26 5.18 -20.20 -34.55
CA ARG A 26 3.93 -20.05 -35.33
C ARG A 26 3.81 -18.61 -35.81
N PRO A 27 3.40 -18.39 -37.03
CA PRO A 27 3.14 -17.05 -37.53
C PRO A 27 1.86 -16.47 -36.92
N SER A 28 1.95 -15.21 -36.54
CA SER A 28 0.85 -14.40 -36.03
C SER A 28 -0.15 -14.06 -37.11
N ALA A 29 -1.42 -14.21 -36.81
CA ALA A 29 -2.54 -13.84 -37.70
C ALA A 29 -2.70 -12.30 -37.78
N PRO A 30 -3.12 -11.75 -38.92
CA PRO A 30 -3.37 -10.32 -39.06
C PRO A 30 -4.67 -9.88 -38.40
N PRO A 31 -4.78 -8.59 -37.98
CA PRO A 31 -5.99 -8.06 -37.36
C PRO A 31 -7.14 -7.88 -38.38
N PRO A 32 -8.41 -7.97 -37.95
CA PRO A 32 -9.55 -7.82 -38.86
C PRO A 32 -9.76 -6.35 -39.27
N ALA A 33 -10.15 -6.18 -40.51
CA ALA A 33 -10.41 -4.91 -41.18
C ALA A 33 -11.65 -4.22 -40.57
N SER A 34 -11.51 -2.92 -40.32
CA SER A 34 -12.60 -2.02 -39.92
C SER A 34 -13.53 -1.74 -41.12
N GLY A 35 -14.80 -2.12 -40.96
CA GLY A 35 -15.86 -1.76 -41.90
C GLY A 35 -16.46 -0.37 -41.58
N PRO A 36 -17.08 0.29 -42.58
CA PRO A 36 -17.53 1.67 -42.45
C PRO A 36 -18.82 1.82 -41.64
N VAL A 37 -18.79 2.74 -40.68
CA VAL A 37 -19.98 3.14 -39.89
C VAL A 37 -20.81 4.13 -40.74
N LYS A 38 -22.03 3.74 -41.09
CA LYS A 38 -23.06 4.65 -41.65
C LYS A 38 -23.73 5.45 -40.56
N SER A 39 -23.69 6.76 -40.66
CA SER A 39 -24.58 7.70 -39.93
C SER A 39 -25.99 7.65 -40.51
N PRO A 40 -27.03 7.71 -39.69
CA PRO A 40 -28.32 8.21 -40.11
C PRO A 40 -28.53 9.62 -39.61
N ALA A 41 -28.74 10.54 -40.53
CA ALA A 41 -29.36 11.82 -40.27
C ALA A 41 -30.88 11.64 -40.07
N SER A 42 -31.43 12.19 -39.02
CA SER A 42 -32.87 12.46 -38.94
C SER A 42 -33.09 13.82 -38.33
N ALA A 43 -33.54 14.72 -39.18
CA ALA A 43 -34.12 15.98 -38.79
C ALA A 43 -35.52 15.73 -38.19
N SER A 44 -35.79 16.28 -37.01
CA SER A 44 -37.14 16.37 -36.47
C SER A 44 -37.49 17.82 -36.17
N ALA A 45 -38.64 18.15 -36.70
CA ALA A 45 -39.24 19.47 -36.76
C ALA A 45 -39.51 20.10 -35.38
N LEU A 46 -39.33 21.40 -35.30
CA LEU A 46 -39.71 22.26 -34.17
C LEU A 46 -41.24 22.43 -34.13
N SER A 47 -41.86 22.04 -33.03
CA SER A 47 -43.25 22.47 -32.66
C SER A 47 -43.20 23.79 -31.89
N PRO A 48 -44.20 24.66 -32.11
CA PRO A 48 -44.24 25.96 -31.46
C PRO A 48 -44.59 25.87 -29.97
N ALA A 49 -43.98 26.76 -29.18
CA ALA A 49 -44.16 26.87 -27.74
C ALA A 49 -45.55 27.38 -27.37
N PRO A 50 -46.21 26.89 -26.30
CA PRO A 50 -47.42 27.46 -25.75
C PRO A 50 -47.14 28.73 -24.94
N ALA A 51 -48.12 29.64 -24.94
CA ALA A 51 -48.11 30.95 -24.28
C ALA A 51 -47.95 30.83 -22.73
N PRO A 52 -47.40 31.87 -22.07
CA PRO A 52 -47.17 31.82 -20.64
C PRO A 52 -48.44 31.90 -19.83
N VAL A 53 -48.68 30.91 -18.98
CA VAL A 53 -49.73 30.87 -17.99
C VAL A 53 -49.19 31.58 -16.73
N ASN A 54 -49.93 32.64 -16.31
CA ASN A 54 -49.62 33.36 -15.10
C ASN A 54 -49.97 32.51 -13.86
N VAL A 55 -48.97 31.92 -13.23
CA VAL A 55 -49.14 31.16 -11.98
C VAL A 55 -48.78 32.07 -10.82
N PRO A 56 -49.64 32.23 -9.78
CA PRO A 56 -49.31 33.05 -8.62
C PRO A 56 -48.10 32.46 -7.87
N VAL A 57 -47.11 33.31 -7.60
CA VAL A 57 -45.90 32.98 -6.87
C VAL A 57 -46.27 32.66 -5.42
N PRO A 58 -45.96 31.44 -4.89
CA PRO A 58 -46.17 31.17 -3.47
C PRO A 58 -45.20 31.98 -2.62
N VAL A 59 -45.69 32.62 -1.57
CA VAL A 59 -44.89 33.29 -0.55
C VAL A 59 -44.01 32.26 0.14
N PRO A 60 -42.69 32.49 0.27
CA PRO A 60 -41.81 31.54 0.95
C PRO A 60 -42.21 31.40 2.42
N ALA A 61 -42.53 30.20 2.85
CA ALA A 61 -42.66 29.86 4.27
C ALA A 61 -41.34 30.09 4.99
N LEU A 62 -41.37 30.74 6.14
CA LEU A 62 -40.22 30.90 7.03
C LEU A 62 -39.63 29.49 7.32
N PRO A 63 -38.31 29.35 7.27
CA PRO A 63 -37.67 28.07 7.62
C PRO A 63 -38.02 27.69 9.07
N PRO A 64 -38.29 26.42 9.35
CA PRO A 64 -38.55 25.98 10.72
C PRO A 64 -37.33 26.30 11.59
N ALA A 65 -37.57 26.74 12.83
CA ALA A 65 -36.53 27.03 13.81
C ALA A 65 -35.55 25.85 13.88
N SER A 66 -34.27 26.18 13.75
CA SER A 66 -33.18 25.19 13.83
C SER A 66 -33.37 24.30 15.04
N ALA A 67 -33.39 22.98 14.82
CA ALA A 67 -33.41 22.02 15.89
C ALA A 67 -32.18 22.25 16.83
N PRO A 68 -32.33 22.06 18.15
CA PRO A 68 -31.19 22.18 19.05
C PRO A 68 -30.06 21.24 18.58
N PRO A 69 -28.78 21.65 18.72
CA PRO A 69 -27.68 20.83 18.29
C PRO A 69 -27.79 19.46 18.99
N SER A 70 -27.72 18.40 18.21
CA SER A 70 -27.67 17.05 18.73
C SER A 70 -26.55 16.96 19.77
N PRO A 71 -26.73 16.24 20.89
CA PRO A 71 -25.67 16.05 21.86
C PRO A 71 -24.44 15.52 21.12
N LEU A 72 -23.30 16.18 21.32
CA LEU A 72 -22.02 15.79 20.75
C LEU A 72 -21.82 14.31 21.00
N SER A 73 -21.71 13.52 19.95
CA SER A 73 -21.32 12.12 20.06
C SER A 73 -20.04 12.04 20.89
N PRO A 74 -19.89 11.08 21.81
CA PRO A 74 -18.65 10.95 22.56
C PRO A 74 -17.48 10.88 21.55
N PRO A 75 -16.34 11.51 21.86
CA PRO A 75 -15.21 11.52 20.94
C PRO A 75 -14.87 10.08 20.55
N HIS A 76 -14.76 9.83 19.25
CA HIS A 76 -14.41 8.51 18.73
C HIS A 76 -13.02 8.13 19.29
N ARG A 77 -12.97 7.09 20.09
CA ARG A 77 -11.71 6.59 20.60
C ARG A 77 -11.11 5.64 19.58
N TYR A 78 -10.05 6.07 18.94
CA TYR A 78 -9.32 5.25 17.97
C TYR A 78 -8.26 4.43 18.68
N LEU A 79 -8.22 3.13 18.41
CA LEU A 79 -7.15 2.24 18.82
C LEU A 79 -6.53 1.63 17.55
N LEU A 80 -5.31 2.05 17.23
CA LEU A 80 -4.59 1.70 16.02
C LEU A 80 -3.53 0.64 16.33
N ALA A 81 -3.51 -0.47 15.58
CA ALA A 81 -2.37 -1.35 15.45
C ALA A 81 -1.58 -0.99 14.20
N ALA A 82 -0.30 -0.63 14.35
CA ALA A 82 0.59 -0.34 13.23
C ALA A 82 1.59 -1.49 13.04
N ILE A 83 1.50 -2.17 11.91
CA ILE A 83 2.37 -3.29 11.51
C ILE A 83 3.34 -2.79 10.45
N GLY A 84 4.64 -3.05 10.63
CA GLY A 84 5.62 -2.62 9.65
C GLY A 84 7.03 -3.12 9.92
N ASP A 85 7.92 -2.68 9.07
CA ASP A 85 9.36 -2.94 9.14
C ASP A 85 10.13 -1.76 9.76
N SER A 86 11.37 -1.51 9.33
CA SER A 86 12.20 -0.40 9.81
C SER A 86 11.57 0.97 9.56
N LEU A 87 10.71 1.11 8.56
CA LEU A 87 10.04 2.39 8.25
C LEU A 87 8.96 2.74 9.29
N THR A 88 8.53 1.75 10.09
CA THR A 88 7.56 1.89 11.17
C THR A 88 8.21 1.77 12.56
N ASP A 89 9.35 1.07 12.68
CA ASP A 89 10.06 0.84 13.95
C ASP A 89 10.82 2.09 14.43
N PRO A 90 10.44 2.72 15.56
CA PRO A 90 11.13 3.91 16.05
C PRO A 90 12.60 3.64 16.44
N ARG A 91 12.97 2.39 16.74
CA ARG A 91 14.36 1.99 17.02
C ARG A 91 15.22 1.94 15.75
N SER A 92 14.57 1.91 14.59
CA SER A 92 15.19 1.95 13.27
C SER A 92 14.95 3.29 12.57
N HIS A 93 14.65 4.35 13.33
CA HIS A 93 14.36 5.69 12.85
C HIS A 93 13.04 5.85 12.04
N GLY A 94 12.19 4.83 12.05
CA GLY A 94 10.84 4.87 11.47
C GLY A 94 9.79 5.38 12.46
N GLY A 95 8.53 5.30 12.04
CA GLY A 95 7.38 5.58 12.91
C GLY A 95 7.06 7.05 13.15
N GLY A 96 7.84 7.99 12.61
CA GLY A 96 7.56 9.43 12.74
C GLY A 96 6.19 9.82 12.16
N TYR A 97 5.70 9.10 11.15
CA TYR A 97 4.36 9.30 10.61
C TYR A 97 3.25 8.95 11.61
N LEU A 98 3.49 8.01 12.54
CA LEU A 98 2.57 7.70 13.63
C LEU A 98 2.63 8.76 14.73
N GLU A 99 3.80 9.30 15.02
CA GLU A 99 3.93 10.40 15.97
C GLU A 99 3.22 11.66 15.45
N TYR A 100 3.27 11.94 14.14
CA TYR A 100 2.47 13.00 13.53
C TYR A 100 0.96 12.78 13.78
N LEU A 101 0.45 11.54 13.61
CA LEU A 101 -0.94 11.24 13.90
C LEU A 101 -1.32 11.56 15.35
N LYS A 102 -0.47 11.24 16.33
CA LYS A 102 -0.73 11.55 17.74
C LYS A 102 -0.84 13.05 18.00
N THR A 103 -0.07 13.87 17.29
CA THR A 103 -0.16 15.32 17.43
C THR A 103 -1.47 15.90 16.89
N ARG A 104 -2.01 15.27 15.82
CA ARG A 104 -3.25 15.70 15.17
C ARG A 104 -4.50 15.08 15.78
N CYS A 105 -4.38 13.95 16.42
CA CYS A 105 -5.45 13.13 16.96
C CYS A 105 -5.13 12.73 18.40
N PRO A 106 -5.30 13.63 19.39
CA PRO A 106 -4.88 13.38 20.78
C PRO A 106 -5.58 12.20 21.45
N THR A 107 -6.77 11.81 20.96
CA THR A 107 -7.53 10.65 21.47
C THR A 107 -7.11 9.32 20.85
N LEU A 108 -6.21 9.33 19.88
CA LEU A 108 -5.71 8.15 19.19
C LEU A 108 -4.69 7.41 20.06
N GLU A 109 -5.00 6.17 20.40
CA GLU A 109 -4.04 5.23 20.99
C GLU A 109 -3.37 4.40 19.88
N ILE A 110 -2.04 4.28 19.91
CA ILE A 110 -1.28 3.54 18.90
C ILE A 110 -0.42 2.48 19.57
N ASP A 111 -0.65 1.22 19.20
CA ASP A 111 0.29 0.12 19.43
C ASP A 111 1.16 -0.05 18.19
N ASN A 112 2.43 0.33 18.28
CA ASN A 112 3.38 0.22 17.19
C ASN A 112 4.16 -1.10 17.26
N PHE A 113 3.88 -2.01 16.35
CA PHE A 113 4.52 -3.33 16.19
C PHE A 113 5.55 -3.35 15.08
N GLY A 114 6.00 -2.17 14.62
CA GLY A 114 7.09 -2.06 13.65
C GLY A 114 8.37 -2.70 14.18
N LYS A 115 9.05 -3.47 13.33
CA LYS A 115 10.31 -4.13 13.67
C LYS A 115 11.26 -4.09 12.48
N GLY A 116 12.43 -3.48 12.69
CA GLY A 116 13.47 -3.35 11.67
C GLY A 116 13.84 -4.67 11.00
N ALA A 117 14.16 -4.62 9.71
CA ALA A 117 14.61 -5.72 8.88
C ALA A 117 13.62 -6.91 8.75
N THR A 118 12.33 -6.75 9.09
CA THR A 118 11.34 -7.82 8.94
C THR A 118 10.74 -7.84 7.53
N MET A 119 10.60 -9.04 6.99
CA MET A 119 9.82 -9.33 5.78
C MET A 119 8.33 -9.51 6.14
N VAL A 120 7.45 -9.41 5.15
CA VAL A 120 5.98 -9.46 5.37
C VAL A 120 5.53 -10.78 5.99
N ASN A 121 6.16 -11.92 5.68
CA ASN A 121 5.86 -13.20 6.33
C ASN A 121 6.25 -13.23 7.81
N GLN A 122 7.25 -12.45 8.22
CA GLN A 122 7.62 -12.29 9.62
C GLN A 122 6.68 -11.31 10.32
N MET A 123 6.31 -10.22 9.62
CA MET A 123 5.27 -9.29 10.07
C MET A 123 3.96 -10.02 10.34
N ARG A 124 3.52 -10.91 9.44
CA ARG A 124 2.32 -11.73 9.61
C ARG A 124 2.39 -12.58 10.87
N ARG A 125 3.50 -13.28 11.15
CA ARG A 125 3.65 -14.05 12.39
C ARG A 125 3.55 -13.18 13.63
N SER A 126 4.25 -12.04 13.63
CA SER A 126 4.16 -11.07 14.73
C SER A 126 2.75 -10.50 14.89
N PHE A 127 2.05 -10.30 13.78
CA PHE A 127 0.65 -9.90 13.77
C PHE A 127 -0.26 -10.94 14.45
N ASP A 128 -0.12 -12.22 14.11
CA ASP A 128 -0.90 -13.30 14.73
C ASP A 128 -0.69 -13.33 16.25
N GLU A 129 0.54 -13.15 16.72
CA GLU A 129 0.91 -13.20 18.14
C GLU A 129 0.47 -11.93 18.91
N GLN A 130 0.57 -10.74 18.30
CA GLN A 130 0.45 -9.47 19.03
C GLN A 130 -0.87 -8.74 18.76
N VAL A 131 -1.47 -8.94 17.60
CA VAL A 131 -2.71 -8.27 17.19
C VAL A 131 -3.88 -9.25 17.21
N ALA A 132 -3.80 -10.34 16.44
CA ALA A 132 -4.91 -11.28 16.30
C ALA A 132 -5.23 -12.02 17.60
N ALA A 133 -4.22 -12.36 18.40
CA ALA A 133 -4.38 -12.97 19.72
C ALA A 133 -4.62 -11.95 20.86
N SER A 134 -4.58 -10.65 20.58
CA SER A 134 -4.74 -9.61 21.60
C SER A 134 -6.17 -9.51 22.11
N PRO A 135 -6.40 -9.29 23.42
CA PRO A 135 -7.72 -8.96 23.93
C PRO A 135 -8.16 -7.53 23.58
N LYS A 136 -7.27 -6.69 23.05
CA LYS A 136 -7.57 -5.33 22.62
C LYS A 136 -8.48 -5.35 21.39
N ARG A 137 -9.45 -4.46 21.36
CA ARG A 137 -10.34 -4.26 20.21
C ARG A 137 -9.82 -3.10 19.37
N TYR A 138 -8.93 -3.41 18.45
CA TYR A 138 -8.44 -2.43 17.50
C TYR A 138 -9.58 -1.93 16.62
N THR A 139 -9.57 -0.63 16.33
CA THR A 139 -10.51 0.02 15.40
C THR A 139 -9.86 0.22 14.03
N HIS A 140 -8.54 0.34 13.99
CA HIS A 140 -7.75 0.60 12.80
C HIS A 140 -6.51 -0.30 12.75
N LEU A 141 -6.13 -0.66 11.53
CA LEU A 141 -4.93 -1.44 11.24
C LEU A 141 -4.18 -0.74 10.11
N VAL A 142 -2.95 -0.29 10.38
CA VAL A 142 -2.03 0.24 9.39
C VAL A 142 -0.98 -0.80 9.07
N ILE A 143 -0.78 -1.11 7.79
CA ILE A 143 0.20 -2.10 7.34
C ILE A 143 1.13 -1.47 6.31
N PHE A 144 2.43 -1.45 6.64
CA PHE A 144 3.47 -0.83 5.82
C PHE A 144 4.73 -1.70 5.77
N GLY A 145 4.98 -2.39 4.67
CA GLY A 145 6.14 -3.26 4.52
C GLY A 145 6.27 -3.85 3.11
N GLY A 146 7.32 -4.66 2.91
CA GLY A 146 7.59 -5.38 1.67
C GLY A 146 8.96 -5.07 1.05
N VAL A 147 9.60 -3.97 1.42
CA VAL A 147 10.92 -3.63 0.87
C VAL A 147 11.97 -4.70 1.22
N ASN A 148 11.92 -5.25 2.44
CA ASN A 148 12.84 -6.30 2.88
C ASN A 148 12.66 -7.61 2.09
N ASP A 149 11.44 -7.93 1.68
CA ASP A 149 11.14 -9.06 0.81
C ASP A 149 11.76 -8.85 -0.57
N LEU A 150 11.57 -7.64 -1.13
CA LEU A 150 11.97 -7.31 -2.49
C LEU A 150 13.49 -7.30 -2.67
N TYR A 151 14.28 -6.79 -1.72
CA TYR A 151 15.72 -6.84 -1.86
C TYR A 151 16.32 -8.20 -1.44
N SER A 152 15.59 -9.02 -0.69
CA SER A 152 15.99 -10.37 -0.27
C SER A 152 15.37 -11.49 -1.10
N ASP A 153 14.81 -11.17 -2.27
CA ASP A 153 14.09 -12.09 -3.15
C ASP A 153 14.82 -13.40 -3.41
N LEU A 154 16.11 -13.33 -3.78
CA LEU A 154 16.93 -14.49 -4.08
C LEU A 154 17.36 -15.28 -2.82
N THR A 155 17.61 -14.61 -1.71
CA THR A 155 18.11 -15.23 -0.48
C THR A 155 17.01 -15.81 0.39
N ALA A 156 15.85 -15.19 0.38
CA ALA A 156 14.68 -15.60 1.15
C ALA A 156 13.56 -16.21 0.29
N PHE A 157 13.79 -16.36 -1.02
CA PHE A 157 12.83 -16.89 -2.00
C PHE A 157 11.47 -16.19 -1.94
N ARG A 158 11.50 -14.86 -1.75
CA ARG A 158 10.30 -14.02 -1.72
C ARG A 158 9.91 -13.60 -3.14
N THR A 159 8.65 -13.71 -3.46
CA THR A 159 8.07 -13.29 -4.74
C THR A 159 6.92 -12.32 -4.50
N PRO A 160 6.53 -11.48 -5.47
CA PRO A 160 5.33 -10.63 -5.36
C PRO A 160 4.12 -11.42 -4.84
N ALA A 161 3.80 -12.57 -5.42
CA ALA A 161 2.67 -13.38 -4.99
C ALA A 161 2.73 -13.83 -3.51
N LYS A 162 3.93 -14.13 -2.98
CA LYS A 162 4.10 -14.45 -1.55
C LYS A 162 3.92 -13.24 -0.65
N ILE A 163 4.38 -12.06 -1.10
CA ILE A 163 4.20 -10.80 -0.38
C ILE A 163 2.70 -10.47 -0.34
N GLU A 164 2.03 -10.53 -1.48
CA GLU A 164 0.60 -10.28 -1.65
C GLU A 164 -0.25 -11.23 -0.78
N ALA A 165 0.09 -12.53 -0.74
CA ALA A 165 -0.60 -13.51 0.08
C ALA A 165 -0.49 -13.21 1.59
N ASP A 166 0.73 -12.82 2.06
CA ASP A 166 0.92 -12.49 3.47
C ASP A 166 0.27 -11.14 3.86
N LEU A 167 0.31 -10.13 2.98
CA LEU A 167 -0.44 -8.87 3.16
C LEU A 167 -1.95 -9.12 3.17
N GLY A 168 -2.45 -9.86 2.17
CA GLY A 168 -3.87 -10.20 2.02
C GLY A 168 -4.43 -10.94 3.23
N TYR A 169 -3.63 -11.80 3.86
CA TYR A 169 -4.02 -12.46 5.11
C TYR A 169 -4.33 -11.44 6.23
N MET A 170 -3.45 -10.46 6.43
CA MET A 170 -3.65 -9.43 7.46
C MET A 170 -4.81 -8.50 7.12
N TYR A 171 -5.00 -8.18 5.83
CA TYR A 171 -6.15 -7.38 5.36
C TYR A 171 -7.47 -8.13 5.61
N ALA A 172 -7.53 -9.41 5.25
CA ALA A 172 -8.73 -10.23 5.44
C ALA A 172 -9.11 -10.37 6.92
N TRP A 173 -8.10 -10.50 7.80
CA TRP A 173 -8.36 -10.52 9.24
C TRP A 173 -9.02 -9.21 9.70
N GLY A 174 -8.49 -8.06 9.29
CA GLY A 174 -9.07 -6.77 9.65
C GLY A 174 -10.53 -6.65 9.21
N LYS A 175 -10.83 -7.05 7.98
CA LYS A 175 -12.20 -7.04 7.45
C LYS A 175 -13.14 -8.00 8.20
N ALA A 176 -12.64 -9.17 8.58
CA ALA A 176 -13.44 -10.17 9.33
C ALA A 176 -13.74 -9.74 10.78
N HIS A 177 -12.99 -8.75 11.31
CA HIS A 177 -13.12 -8.27 12.69
C HIS A 177 -13.62 -6.82 12.79
N ASP A 178 -14.19 -6.27 11.70
CA ASP A 178 -14.69 -4.89 11.62
C ASP A 178 -13.62 -3.83 11.95
N VAL A 179 -12.35 -4.14 11.65
CA VAL A 179 -11.21 -3.23 11.81
C VAL A 179 -10.97 -2.52 10.47
N ARG A 180 -10.91 -1.20 10.46
CA ARG A 180 -10.55 -0.43 9.27
C ARG A 180 -9.11 -0.68 8.88
N VAL A 181 -8.90 -1.19 7.68
CA VAL A 181 -7.58 -1.53 7.14
C VAL A 181 -7.07 -0.40 6.26
N ILE A 182 -5.91 0.14 6.60
CA ILE A 182 -5.19 1.13 5.82
C ILE A 182 -3.88 0.48 5.34
N ALA A 183 -3.78 0.25 4.04
CA ALA A 183 -2.57 -0.30 3.43
C ALA A 183 -1.69 0.83 2.91
N LEU A 184 -0.37 0.70 3.07
CA LEU A 184 0.60 1.59 2.44
C LEU A 184 1.32 0.83 1.33
N THR A 185 1.55 1.50 0.19
CA THR A 185 2.41 0.94 -0.86
C THR A 185 3.85 0.89 -0.39
N VAL A 186 4.64 -0.06 -0.87
CA VAL A 186 6.09 -0.10 -0.63
C VAL A 186 6.69 1.22 -1.07
N ALA A 187 7.44 1.88 -0.19
CA ALA A 187 8.10 3.16 -0.49
C ALA A 187 9.14 3.02 -1.62
N PRO A 188 9.52 4.12 -2.30
CA PRO A 188 10.60 4.09 -3.27
C PRO A 188 11.92 3.69 -2.61
N TRP A 189 12.71 2.82 -3.25
CA TRP A 189 13.97 2.34 -2.71
C TRP A 189 15.09 2.17 -3.76
N GLY A 190 14.90 2.73 -4.96
CA GLY A 190 15.87 2.71 -6.06
C GLY A 190 17.23 3.35 -5.72
N GLY A 191 17.26 4.20 -4.69
CA GLY A 191 18.49 4.74 -4.13
C GLY A 191 19.40 3.69 -3.47
N PHE A 192 18.87 2.53 -3.07
CA PHE A 192 19.64 1.41 -2.50
C PHE A 192 20.33 0.60 -3.60
N LYS A 193 21.21 1.25 -4.34
CA LYS A 193 21.80 0.80 -5.61
C LYS A 193 22.50 -0.55 -5.55
N ARG A 194 23.01 -0.95 -4.38
CA ARG A 194 23.65 -2.26 -4.20
C ARG A 194 22.69 -3.42 -4.47
N TYR A 195 21.43 -3.23 -4.19
CA TYR A 195 20.41 -4.28 -4.25
C TYR A 195 19.29 -3.99 -5.25
N PHE A 196 19.12 -2.73 -5.65
CA PHE A 196 18.09 -2.36 -6.60
C PHE A 196 18.52 -2.67 -8.03
N ASN A 197 17.63 -3.27 -8.81
CA ASN A 197 17.79 -3.58 -10.22
C ASN A 197 16.43 -3.61 -10.95
N ALA A 198 16.45 -3.74 -12.27
CA ALA A 198 15.24 -3.70 -13.09
C ALA A 198 14.18 -4.77 -12.70
N SER A 199 14.60 -5.99 -12.35
CA SER A 199 13.68 -7.05 -11.94
C SER A 199 13.00 -6.71 -10.61
N ARG A 200 13.74 -6.17 -9.65
CA ARG A 200 13.20 -5.76 -8.35
C ARG A 200 12.34 -4.51 -8.45
N ALA A 201 12.68 -3.60 -9.36
CA ALA A 201 11.82 -2.48 -9.73
C ALA A 201 10.46 -2.94 -10.22
N GLU A 202 10.45 -3.91 -11.15
CA GLU A 202 9.23 -4.51 -11.68
C GLU A 202 8.42 -5.21 -10.59
N ALA A 203 9.07 -6.00 -9.74
CA ALA A 203 8.43 -6.65 -8.59
C ALA A 203 7.81 -5.62 -7.61
N THR A 204 8.49 -4.48 -7.37
CA THR A 204 7.97 -3.40 -6.54
C THR A 204 6.72 -2.78 -7.16
N ARG A 205 6.76 -2.48 -8.46
CA ARG A 205 5.59 -1.95 -9.19
C ARG A 205 4.42 -2.92 -9.16
N SER A 206 4.67 -4.22 -9.34
CA SER A 206 3.64 -5.28 -9.27
C SER A 206 2.94 -5.31 -7.91
N VAL A 207 3.72 -5.40 -6.82
CA VAL A 207 3.16 -5.39 -5.45
C VAL A 207 2.38 -4.09 -5.19
N ASN A 208 2.93 -2.94 -5.59
CA ASN A 208 2.26 -1.66 -5.40
C ASN A 208 0.97 -1.52 -6.23
N ALA A 209 0.95 -2.03 -7.46
CA ALA A 209 -0.27 -2.09 -8.26
C ALA A 209 -1.33 -2.96 -7.59
N TRP A 210 -0.92 -4.14 -7.10
CA TRP A 210 -1.81 -5.03 -6.36
C TRP A 210 -2.38 -4.34 -5.11
N ILE A 211 -1.57 -3.65 -4.29
CA ILE A 211 -2.07 -2.92 -3.10
C ILE A 211 -3.10 -1.86 -3.49
N ARG A 212 -2.83 -1.07 -4.55
CA ARG A 212 -3.74 0.01 -5.01
C ARG A 212 -5.11 -0.48 -5.44
N GLU A 213 -5.22 -1.72 -5.90
CA GLU A 213 -6.49 -2.31 -6.32
C GLU A 213 -7.37 -2.79 -5.15
N ARG A 214 -6.80 -2.97 -3.95
CA ARG A 214 -7.54 -3.60 -2.83
C ARG A 214 -8.78 -2.86 -2.36
N PRO A 215 -8.83 -1.51 -2.34
CA PRO A 215 -10.08 -0.80 -1.99
C PRO A 215 -11.23 -1.14 -2.94
N GLY A 216 -10.97 -1.20 -4.25
CA GLY A 216 -11.98 -1.56 -5.25
C GLY A 216 -12.52 -2.99 -5.11
N LYS A 217 -11.80 -3.86 -4.39
CA LYS A 217 -12.21 -5.24 -4.07
C LYS A 217 -12.81 -5.37 -2.66
N GLY A 218 -12.89 -4.26 -1.91
CA GLY A 218 -13.39 -4.25 -0.53
C GLY A 218 -12.48 -4.93 0.49
N GLU A 219 -11.22 -5.20 0.12
CA GLU A 219 -10.24 -5.89 0.98
C GLU A 219 -9.51 -4.95 1.93
N VAL A 220 -9.38 -3.67 1.59
CA VAL A 220 -8.90 -2.61 2.46
C VAL A 220 -9.84 -1.39 2.39
N ASP A 221 -9.83 -0.55 3.41
CA ASP A 221 -10.69 0.65 3.44
C ASP A 221 -10.01 1.83 2.77
N ARG A 222 -8.70 1.97 2.90
CA ARG A 222 -7.90 3.05 2.31
C ARG A 222 -6.52 2.56 1.90
N VAL A 223 -5.95 3.23 0.90
CA VAL A 223 -4.55 3.09 0.54
C VAL A 223 -3.86 4.45 0.63
N VAL A 224 -2.74 4.51 1.33
CA VAL A 224 -1.81 5.64 1.25
C VAL A 224 -0.68 5.26 0.30
N ASP A 225 -0.57 5.97 -0.81
CA ASP A 225 0.43 5.69 -1.83
C ASP A 225 1.79 6.28 -1.46
N ALA A 226 2.49 5.62 -0.55
CA ALA A 226 3.82 6.04 -0.10
C ALA A 226 4.84 6.06 -1.24
N TYR A 227 4.68 5.18 -2.24
CA TYR A 227 5.56 5.16 -3.41
C TYR A 227 5.46 6.45 -4.23
N ALA A 228 4.27 6.89 -4.55
CA ALA A 228 4.06 8.13 -5.28
C ALA A 228 4.37 9.37 -4.42
N LEU A 229 4.03 9.32 -3.13
CA LEU A 229 4.17 10.45 -2.21
C LEU A 229 5.62 10.81 -1.92
N LEU A 230 6.49 9.80 -1.79
CA LEU A 230 7.88 9.99 -1.36
C LEU A 230 8.88 10.07 -2.52
N SER A 231 8.42 9.93 -3.76
CA SER A 231 9.24 10.10 -4.96
C SER A 231 9.11 11.51 -5.56
N CYS A 232 10.13 11.93 -6.34
CA CYS A 232 10.07 13.10 -7.20
C CYS A 232 11.06 12.93 -8.36
N GLY A 233 10.62 13.18 -9.59
CA GLY A 233 11.45 12.98 -10.80
C GLY A 233 11.59 11.50 -11.16
N ASP A 234 12.48 10.78 -10.48
CA ASP A 234 12.57 9.33 -10.58
C ASP A 234 11.55 8.67 -9.64
N PRO A 235 10.52 7.98 -10.15
CA PRO A 235 9.49 7.37 -9.30
C PRO A 235 10.01 6.22 -8.45
N GLU A 236 11.16 5.63 -8.78
CA GLU A 236 11.71 4.46 -8.09
C GLU A 236 12.60 4.84 -6.89
N SER A 237 13.01 6.11 -6.82
CA SER A 237 13.90 6.63 -5.77
C SER A 237 13.17 7.62 -4.86
N LEU A 238 13.58 7.62 -3.59
CA LEU A 238 13.17 8.68 -2.66
C LEU A 238 13.57 10.06 -3.20
N CYS A 239 12.68 11.02 -3.06
CA CYS A 239 13.03 12.42 -3.30
C CYS A 239 14.21 12.82 -2.42
N GLU A 240 15.21 13.50 -2.97
CA GLU A 240 16.47 13.82 -2.27
C GLU A 240 16.24 14.49 -0.91
N ARG A 241 15.28 15.42 -0.84
CA ARG A 241 14.94 16.12 0.41
C ARG A 241 14.49 15.19 1.53
N PHE A 242 13.95 14.01 1.20
CA PHE A 242 13.51 13.02 2.19
C PHE A 242 14.63 12.08 2.64
N THR A 243 15.78 12.05 1.95
CA THR A 243 16.85 11.09 2.27
C THR A 243 17.66 11.46 3.51
N MET A 244 17.61 12.71 3.95
CA MET A 244 18.35 13.15 5.12
C MET A 244 17.69 12.67 6.42
N PRO A 245 18.49 12.26 7.42
CA PRO A 245 19.96 12.24 7.47
C PRO A 245 20.57 10.92 6.94
N TYR A 246 19.78 9.92 6.58
CA TYR A 246 20.25 8.52 6.40
C TYR A 246 21.01 8.28 5.10
N LYS A 247 20.54 8.83 3.98
CA LYS A 247 21.15 8.72 2.63
C LYS A 247 21.47 7.28 2.18
N ASP A 248 20.76 6.29 2.69
CA ASP A 248 20.97 4.88 2.36
C ASP A 248 20.09 4.38 1.21
N GLY A 249 19.16 5.21 0.74
CA GLY A 249 18.28 4.93 -0.38
C GLY A 249 17.04 4.10 -0.04
N ILE A 250 16.80 3.83 1.24
CA ILE A 250 15.61 3.12 1.77
C ILE A 250 14.90 3.99 2.80
N HIS A 251 15.63 4.47 3.82
CA HIS A 251 15.05 5.18 4.94
C HIS A 251 14.87 6.66 4.61
N PHE A 252 13.67 7.16 4.85
CA PHE A 252 13.36 8.58 4.70
C PHE A 252 13.31 9.26 6.07
N GLY A 253 13.82 10.48 6.09
CA GLY A 253 13.97 11.27 7.30
C GLY A 253 12.69 11.96 7.76
N PRO A 254 12.81 12.88 8.73
CA PRO A 254 11.66 13.51 9.39
C PRO A 254 10.66 14.16 8.43
N GLU A 255 11.13 14.85 7.38
CA GLU A 255 10.25 15.50 6.42
C GLU A 255 9.38 14.49 5.64
N GLY A 256 9.96 13.35 5.24
CA GLY A 256 9.22 12.27 4.58
C GLY A 256 8.27 11.57 5.54
N GLN A 257 8.66 11.39 6.80
CA GLN A 257 7.82 10.82 7.85
C GLN A 257 6.60 11.73 8.13
N GLU A 258 6.80 13.03 8.23
CA GLU A 258 5.73 14.00 8.43
C GLU A 258 4.76 14.00 7.23
N LEU A 259 5.28 14.05 6.00
CA LEU A 259 4.45 14.02 4.79
C LEU A 259 3.58 12.76 4.73
N LEU A 260 4.15 11.60 5.09
CA LEU A 260 3.42 10.34 5.16
C LEU A 260 2.34 10.39 6.26
N GLY A 261 2.64 10.97 7.42
CA GLY A 261 1.69 11.19 8.51
C GLY A 261 0.53 12.10 8.10
N GLN A 262 0.82 13.19 7.38
CA GLN A 262 -0.21 14.08 6.82
C GLN A 262 -1.13 13.35 5.85
N ALA A 263 -0.58 12.51 4.98
CA ALA A 263 -1.37 11.73 4.04
C ALA A 263 -2.26 10.71 4.78
N LEU A 264 -1.70 9.99 5.74
CA LEU A 264 -2.42 9.02 6.53
C LEU A 264 -3.56 9.68 7.35
N PHE A 265 -3.30 10.85 7.93
CA PHE A 265 -4.31 11.63 8.63
C PHE A 265 -5.49 11.99 7.72
N ARG A 266 -5.21 12.55 6.54
CA ARG A 266 -6.27 12.94 5.58
C ARG A 266 -7.11 11.75 5.13
N GLU A 267 -6.48 10.60 4.89
CA GLU A 267 -7.15 9.42 4.33
C GLU A 267 -7.98 8.66 5.36
N ALA A 268 -7.60 8.67 6.63
CA ALA A 268 -8.19 7.72 7.59
C ALA A 268 -8.55 8.32 8.96
N PHE A 269 -8.08 9.53 9.30
CA PHE A 269 -8.22 10.09 10.66
C PHE A 269 -8.66 11.56 10.68
N SER A 270 -9.16 12.09 9.57
CA SER A 270 -9.58 13.51 9.47
C SER A 270 -10.77 13.86 10.37
N ASP A 271 -11.47 12.87 10.89
CA ASP A 271 -12.63 13.01 11.77
C ASP A 271 -12.30 12.96 13.27
N CYS A 272 -11.00 12.90 13.64
CA CYS A 272 -10.56 12.84 15.04
C CYS A 272 -10.10 14.18 15.64
N GLU A 273 -10.39 15.31 14.98
CA GLU A 273 -10.14 16.66 15.49
C GLU A 273 -11.13 17.10 16.56
#